data_53c4a453eccf4c34a5bd02c20ef75781
#
_entry.id   53c4a453eccf4c34a5bd02c20ef75781
#
_cell.length_a   1.000
_cell.length_b   1.000
_cell.length_c   1.000
_cell.angle_alpha   90.00
_cell.angle_beta   90.00
_cell.angle_gamma   90.00
#
_symmetry.space_group_name_H-M   'P 1'
#
loop_
_entity.id
_entity.type
_entity.pdbx_description
1 polymer ?
#
loop_
_entity_poly.entity_id
_entity_poly.type
_entity_poly.pdbx_seq_one_letter_code
_entity_poly.pdbx_strand_id
1 'polypeptide(L)'
;NGKKVVLASGRPINGVAPLAEELHLKEYGGFMLSFNGARITRCSDNAIIYNKVIPQEVIRPIYEAVKEYPGLDLISYTDKVILSGIKSNEYTEKEAAINSMDICPVEDFPAALDFPVNKMLIPGEPSILEDLMPKLQKQYHGLLNIYRSEPFFLEIMPQNIDKAHSLQKLLNSIGLTADSMICCGDGFNDLSMIEYAGLGVAMENAQPVVKESADFITKSNDEDGILHVVNLYMRD
;
A
#
# COMPACT_ATOMS: atom_id res chain seq x y z
N ASN A 1 -2.59 22.96 -15.91
CA ASN A 1 -3.50 22.37 -16.89
C ASN A 1 -4.71 21.65 -16.25
N GLY A 2 -4.93 21.75 -14.91
CA GLY A 2 -6.07 21.12 -14.21
C GLY A 2 -5.99 19.60 -14.03
N LYS A 3 -4.92 18.95 -14.48
CA LYS A 3 -4.68 17.52 -14.29
C LYS A 3 -4.42 17.22 -12.79
N LYS A 4 -4.86 16.05 -12.31
CA LYS A 4 -4.63 15.60 -10.95
C LYS A 4 -3.58 14.49 -10.91
N VAL A 5 -2.69 14.55 -9.94
CA VAL A 5 -1.67 13.53 -9.71
C VAL A 5 -2.06 12.70 -8.48
N VAL A 6 -1.94 11.38 -8.61
CA VAL A 6 -2.14 10.42 -7.53
C VAL A 6 -0.88 9.60 -7.36
N LEU A 7 -0.27 9.64 -6.19
CA LEU A 7 0.79 8.71 -5.81
C LEU A 7 0.16 7.45 -5.23
N ALA A 8 0.35 6.32 -5.89
CA ALA A 8 -0.25 5.03 -5.52
C ALA A 8 0.81 4.03 -5.06
N SER A 9 0.79 3.66 -3.77
CA SER A 9 1.84 2.83 -3.15
C SER A 9 1.26 1.80 -2.18
N GLY A 10 2.00 0.69 -1.99
CA GLY A 10 1.80 -0.26 -0.88
C GLY A 10 2.31 0.26 0.46
N ARG A 11 3.12 1.32 0.45
CA ARG A 11 3.72 1.92 1.66
C ARG A 11 2.66 2.59 2.54
N PRO A 12 2.94 2.74 3.86
CA PRO A 12 2.18 3.63 4.73
C PRO A 12 2.28 5.09 4.25
N ILE A 13 1.41 5.95 4.80
CA ILE A 13 1.34 7.36 4.38
C ILE A 13 2.70 8.08 4.47
N ASN A 14 3.50 7.78 5.50
CA ASN A 14 4.83 8.37 5.71
C ASN A 14 5.83 8.00 4.62
N GLY A 15 5.70 6.82 4.03
CA GLY A 15 6.54 6.39 2.91
C GLY A 15 6.15 7.05 1.57
N VAL A 16 5.01 7.75 1.51
CA VAL A 16 4.49 8.44 0.31
C VAL A 16 4.58 9.95 0.45
N ALA A 17 4.38 10.48 1.66
CA ALA A 17 4.29 11.91 1.94
C ALA A 17 5.50 12.73 1.48
N PRO A 18 6.77 12.29 1.65
CA PRO A 18 7.92 13.07 1.20
C PRO A 18 7.90 13.37 -0.31
N LEU A 19 7.52 12.38 -1.13
CA LEU A 19 7.40 12.58 -2.57
C LEU A 19 6.20 13.49 -2.93
N ALA A 20 5.10 13.38 -2.17
CA ALA A 20 3.95 14.27 -2.36
C ALA A 20 4.29 15.74 -2.05
N GLU A 21 5.15 15.99 -1.06
CA GLU A 21 5.68 17.32 -0.73
C GLU A 21 6.61 17.85 -1.83
N GLU A 22 7.55 17.01 -2.28
CA GLU A 22 8.48 17.36 -3.37
C GLU A 22 7.73 17.73 -4.66
N LEU A 23 6.66 17.02 -4.98
CA LEU A 23 5.79 17.27 -6.13
C LEU A 23 4.76 18.40 -5.89
N HIS A 24 4.78 19.05 -4.74
CA HIS A 24 3.84 20.11 -4.36
C HIS A 24 2.36 19.71 -4.51
N LEU A 25 2.03 18.44 -4.23
CA LEU A 25 0.68 17.92 -4.42
C LEU A 25 -0.38 18.60 -3.54
N LYS A 26 0.04 19.21 -2.45
CA LYS A 26 -0.84 20.04 -1.61
C LYS A 26 -1.36 21.26 -2.40
N GLU A 27 -0.52 21.91 -3.14
CA GLU A 27 -0.84 23.14 -3.92
C GLU A 27 -1.63 22.80 -5.18
N TYR A 28 -1.27 21.69 -5.84
CA TYR A 28 -1.90 21.26 -7.09
C TYR A 28 -3.13 20.38 -6.89
N GLY A 29 -3.51 20.09 -5.64
CA GLY A 29 -4.71 19.31 -5.31
C GLY A 29 -4.61 17.86 -5.72
N GLY A 30 -3.45 17.24 -5.49
CA GLY A 30 -3.20 15.81 -5.71
C GLY A 30 -3.66 14.94 -4.55
N PHE A 31 -3.42 13.63 -4.69
CA PHE A 31 -3.85 12.62 -3.73
C PHE A 31 -2.72 11.63 -3.46
N MET A 32 -2.77 11.01 -2.27
CA MET A 32 -1.94 9.87 -1.89
C MET A 32 -2.85 8.65 -1.68
N LEU A 33 -2.58 7.57 -2.38
CA LEU A 33 -3.17 6.26 -2.18
C LEU A 33 -2.11 5.39 -1.51
N SER A 34 -2.33 5.05 -0.24
CA SER A 34 -1.42 4.29 0.60
C SER A 34 -1.99 2.91 0.94
N PHE A 35 -1.15 2.02 1.49
CA PHE A 35 -1.55 0.67 1.89
C PHE A 35 -2.25 -0.11 0.76
N ASN A 36 -1.67 -0.12 -0.46
CA ASN A 36 -2.26 -0.76 -1.65
C ASN A 36 -3.70 -0.33 -1.96
N GLY A 37 -4.11 0.87 -1.54
CA GLY A 37 -5.46 1.39 -1.75
C GLY A 37 -6.36 1.33 -0.53
N ALA A 38 -5.91 0.83 0.62
CA ALA A 38 -6.74 0.85 1.82
C ALA A 38 -7.07 2.27 2.31
N ARG A 39 -6.21 3.26 2.01
CA ARG A 39 -6.44 4.67 2.37
C ARG A 39 -6.12 5.61 1.21
N ILE A 40 -7.03 6.56 0.95
CA ILE A 40 -6.81 7.69 0.04
C ILE A 40 -6.91 8.98 0.82
N THR A 41 -5.86 9.79 0.74
CA THR A 41 -5.76 11.08 1.41
C THR A 41 -5.61 12.18 0.37
N ARG A 42 -6.41 13.26 0.48
CA ARG A 42 -6.27 14.46 -0.32
C ARG A 42 -5.15 15.34 0.25
N CYS A 43 -4.17 15.69 -0.57
CA CYS A 43 -2.98 16.40 -0.10
C CYS A 43 -3.26 17.84 0.35
N SER A 44 -4.30 18.51 -0.17
CA SER A 44 -4.57 19.93 0.12
C SER A 44 -4.96 20.21 1.57
N ASP A 45 -5.66 19.28 2.21
CA ASP A 45 -6.23 19.43 3.57
C ASP A 45 -6.09 18.18 4.44
N ASN A 46 -5.38 17.16 3.97
CA ASN A 46 -5.23 15.85 4.59
C ASN A 46 -6.55 15.11 4.86
N ALA A 47 -7.63 15.49 4.15
CA ALA A 47 -8.91 14.80 4.26
C ALA A 47 -8.81 13.36 3.75
N ILE A 48 -9.31 12.42 4.54
CA ILE A 48 -9.40 11.02 4.15
C ILE A 48 -10.64 10.84 3.26
N ILE A 49 -10.42 10.55 1.98
CA ILE A 49 -11.47 10.36 0.97
C ILE A 49 -12.01 8.93 0.98
N TYR A 50 -11.13 7.98 1.26
CA TYR A 50 -11.46 6.57 1.38
C TYR A 50 -10.61 5.94 2.46
N ASN A 51 -11.21 5.10 3.31
CA ASN A 51 -10.51 4.39 4.37
C ASN A 51 -11.16 3.02 4.58
N LYS A 52 -10.43 1.98 4.30
CA LYS A 52 -10.84 0.60 4.60
C LYS A 52 -9.91 0.03 5.65
N VAL A 53 -10.48 -0.49 6.71
CA VAL A 53 -9.75 -0.86 7.91
C VAL A 53 -9.93 -2.34 8.24
N ILE A 54 -8.97 -2.89 8.95
CA ILE A 54 -9.05 -4.20 9.57
C ILE A 54 -10.09 -4.11 10.69
N PRO A 55 -11.05 -5.05 10.79
CA PRO A 55 -11.99 -5.08 11.90
C PRO A 55 -11.27 -5.17 13.25
N GLN A 56 -11.67 -4.33 14.20
CA GLN A 56 -10.98 -4.24 15.50
C GLN A 56 -10.98 -5.56 16.27
N GLU A 57 -12.05 -6.33 16.15
CA GLU A 57 -12.26 -7.61 16.83
C GLU A 57 -11.26 -8.70 16.44
N VAL A 58 -10.60 -8.61 15.27
CA VAL A 58 -9.61 -9.62 14.84
C VAL A 58 -8.19 -9.32 15.30
N ILE A 59 -7.90 -8.10 15.75
CA ILE A 59 -6.53 -7.67 16.10
C ILE A 59 -5.99 -8.50 17.26
N ARG A 60 -6.73 -8.60 18.37
CA ARG A 60 -6.29 -9.37 19.55
C ARG A 60 -6.13 -10.87 19.25
N PRO A 61 -7.08 -11.57 18.59
CA PRO A 61 -6.87 -12.96 18.20
C PRO A 61 -5.64 -13.19 17.28
N ILE A 62 -5.36 -12.28 16.35
CA ILE A 62 -4.16 -12.37 15.50
C ILE A 62 -2.90 -12.18 16.35
N TYR A 63 -2.88 -11.17 17.22
CA TYR A 63 -1.76 -10.93 18.12
C TYR A 63 -1.42 -12.15 18.98
N GLU A 64 -2.42 -12.76 19.62
CA GLU A 64 -2.21 -13.97 20.43
C GLU A 64 -1.72 -15.15 19.58
N ALA A 65 -2.24 -15.31 18.35
CA ALA A 65 -1.76 -16.37 17.46
C ALA A 65 -0.30 -16.17 17.03
N VAL A 66 0.14 -14.94 16.77
CA VAL A 66 1.54 -14.64 16.39
C VAL A 66 2.51 -14.84 17.54
N LYS A 67 2.09 -14.54 18.77
CA LYS A 67 2.91 -14.77 20.00
C LYS A 67 3.35 -16.21 20.21
N GLU A 68 2.58 -17.17 19.70
CA GLU A 68 2.94 -18.60 19.78
C GLU A 68 4.13 -18.98 18.89
N TYR A 69 4.59 -18.04 18.04
CA TYR A 69 5.71 -18.26 17.11
C TYR A 69 6.93 -17.42 17.51
N PRO A 70 7.91 -18.02 18.22
CA PRO A 70 9.13 -17.32 18.62
C PRO A 70 9.88 -16.74 17.40
N GLY A 71 10.34 -15.50 17.51
CA GLY A 71 11.10 -14.81 16.47
C GLY A 71 10.24 -14.00 15.49
N LEU A 72 8.91 -14.11 15.55
CA LEU A 72 8.03 -13.19 14.82
C LEU A 72 7.75 -11.93 15.64
N ASP A 73 7.52 -10.84 14.94
CA ASP A 73 6.90 -9.63 15.48
C ASP A 73 5.54 -9.41 14.80
N LEU A 74 4.69 -8.58 15.39
CA LEU A 74 3.47 -8.07 14.77
C LEU A 74 3.50 -6.56 14.85
N ILE A 75 3.49 -5.90 13.71
CA ILE A 75 3.58 -4.45 13.61
C ILE A 75 2.38 -3.83 12.92
N SER A 76 2.16 -2.56 13.25
CA SER A 76 1.24 -1.67 12.55
C SER A 76 1.81 -0.25 12.51
N TYR A 77 1.12 0.66 11.83
CA TYR A 77 1.65 1.97 11.51
C TYR A 77 0.74 3.07 12.03
N THR A 78 1.34 4.01 12.76
CA THR A 78 0.73 5.33 12.94
C THR A 78 1.17 6.26 11.80
N ASP A 79 0.74 7.51 11.82
CA ASP A 79 1.28 8.52 10.90
C ASP A 79 2.71 9.00 11.29
N LYS A 80 3.38 8.37 12.28
CA LYS A 80 4.72 8.77 12.74
C LYS A 80 5.69 7.62 12.97
N VAL A 81 5.21 6.52 13.54
CA VAL A 81 6.05 5.40 13.96
C VAL A 81 5.43 4.06 13.60
N ILE A 82 6.26 3.05 13.55
CA ILE A 82 5.86 1.64 13.51
C ILE A 82 5.65 1.18 14.96
N LEU A 83 4.46 0.71 15.29
CA LEU A 83 4.20 0.04 16.58
C LEU A 83 4.64 -1.41 16.47
N SER A 84 5.51 -1.86 17.37
CA SER A 84 5.99 -3.24 17.50
C SER A 84 5.33 -3.90 18.70
N GLY A 85 4.62 -5.00 18.46
CA GLY A 85 3.73 -5.59 19.46
C GLY A 85 4.32 -6.73 20.26
N ILE A 86 5.35 -7.41 19.76
CA ILE A 86 5.94 -8.58 20.41
C ILE A 86 7.40 -8.31 20.74
N LYS A 87 8.25 -8.41 19.73
CA LYS A 87 9.67 -8.09 19.84
C LYS A 87 10.22 -7.82 18.45
N SER A 88 10.76 -6.62 18.27
CA SER A 88 11.43 -6.24 17.03
C SER A 88 12.54 -7.22 16.69
N ASN A 89 12.61 -7.58 15.41
CA ASN A 89 13.62 -8.43 14.82
C ASN A 89 14.28 -7.71 13.63
N GLU A 90 15.26 -8.34 12.98
CA GLU A 90 15.96 -7.75 11.83
C GLU A 90 15.03 -7.36 10.66
N TYR A 91 13.91 -8.07 10.50
CA TYR A 91 12.91 -7.76 9.46
C TYR A 91 12.02 -6.59 9.86
N THR A 92 11.73 -6.41 11.16
CA THR A 92 11.08 -5.20 11.68
C THR A 92 11.95 -3.96 11.40
N GLU A 93 13.26 -4.06 11.65
CA GLU A 93 14.21 -2.98 11.37
C GLU A 93 14.32 -2.69 9.88
N LYS A 94 14.27 -3.74 9.03
CA LYS A 94 14.25 -3.59 7.58
C LYS A 94 13.02 -2.83 7.09
N GLU A 95 11.82 -3.14 7.61
CA GLU A 95 10.59 -2.41 7.29
C GLU A 95 10.66 -0.94 7.74
N ALA A 96 11.24 -0.70 8.93
CA ALA A 96 11.46 0.65 9.45
C ALA A 96 12.39 1.46 8.53
N ALA A 97 13.49 0.86 8.08
CA ALA A 97 14.43 1.48 7.17
C ALA A 97 13.80 1.80 5.79
N ILE A 98 13.02 0.85 5.23
CA ILE A 98 12.33 1.03 3.93
C ILE A 98 11.36 2.24 3.96
N ASN A 99 10.72 2.47 5.11
CA ASN A 99 9.74 3.54 5.27
C ASN A 99 10.31 4.79 5.97
N SER A 100 11.58 4.77 6.38
CA SER A 100 12.22 5.84 7.16
C SER A 100 11.42 6.20 8.42
N MET A 101 10.98 5.18 9.16
CA MET A 101 10.16 5.31 10.36
C MET A 101 10.87 4.73 11.59
N ASP A 102 10.66 5.35 12.76
CA ASP A 102 11.11 4.80 14.02
C ASP A 102 10.22 3.66 14.51
N ILE A 103 10.80 2.69 15.23
CA ILE A 103 10.07 1.60 15.86
C ILE A 103 9.73 2.00 17.30
N CYS A 104 8.47 1.87 17.67
CA CYS A 104 7.95 2.10 19.01
C CYS A 104 7.40 0.77 19.57
N PRO A 105 8.11 0.08 20.47
CA PRO A 105 7.60 -1.08 21.17
C PRO A 105 6.42 -0.71 22.08
N VAL A 106 5.39 -1.56 22.13
CA VAL A 106 4.20 -1.35 22.96
C VAL A 106 3.90 -2.59 23.80
N GLU A 107 3.45 -2.40 25.05
CA GLU A 107 3.18 -3.52 25.97
C GLU A 107 1.89 -4.28 25.64
N ASP A 108 0.83 -3.59 25.28
CA ASP A 108 -0.46 -4.18 24.82
C ASP A 108 -0.76 -3.68 23.41
N PHE A 109 -0.29 -4.42 22.43
CA PHE A 109 -0.43 -4.05 21.02
C PHE A 109 -1.90 -3.88 20.60
N PRO A 110 -2.84 -4.79 20.92
CA PRO A 110 -4.24 -4.57 20.61
C PRO A 110 -4.85 -3.31 21.25
N ALA A 111 -4.42 -2.94 22.45
CA ALA A 111 -4.90 -1.72 23.11
C ALA A 111 -4.26 -0.47 22.51
N ALA A 112 -3.01 -0.54 22.04
CA ALA A 112 -2.33 0.56 21.39
C ALA A 112 -2.90 0.89 20.00
N LEU A 113 -3.66 -0.03 19.38
CA LEU A 113 -4.35 0.16 18.10
C LEU A 113 -5.78 0.70 18.31
N ASP A 114 -5.92 1.84 19.00
CA ASP A 114 -7.20 2.52 19.26
C ASP A 114 -7.67 3.43 18.10
N PHE A 115 -7.05 3.26 16.94
CA PHE A 115 -7.30 4.03 15.71
C PHE A 115 -7.63 3.10 14.53
N PRO A 116 -8.13 3.64 13.39
CA PRO A 116 -8.39 2.85 12.18
C PRO A 116 -7.15 2.23 11.58
N VAL A 117 -7.01 0.90 11.63
CA VAL A 117 -5.85 0.13 11.16
C VAL A 117 -6.04 -0.30 9.72
N ASN A 118 -5.19 0.16 8.81
CA ASN A 118 -5.27 -0.19 7.39
C ASN A 118 -4.45 -1.45 7.05
N LYS A 119 -3.38 -1.71 7.80
CA LYS A 119 -2.45 -2.80 7.57
C LYS A 119 -1.81 -3.24 8.88
N MET A 120 -1.67 -4.55 9.07
CA MET A 120 -0.70 -5.15 9.97
C MET A 120 0.32 -5.95 9.16
N LEU A 121 1.52 -6.08 9.68
CA LEU A 121 2.59 -6.86 9.07
C LEU A 121 3.20 -7.79 10.12
N ILE A 122 3.46 -9.02 9.72
CA ILE A 122 4.23 -9.98 10.52
C ILE A 122 5.60 -10.13 9.85
N PRO A 123 6.63 -9.41 10.35
CA PRO A 123 8.00 -9.59 9.91
C PRO A 123 8.62 -10.78 10.65
N GLY A 124 9.34 -11.63 9.89
CA GLY A 124 10.02 -12.78 10.50
C GLY A 124 10.61 -13.75 9.51
N GLU A 125 11.15 -14.84 10.05
CA GLU A 125 11.80 -15.88 9.27
C GLU A 125 10.85 -16.52 8.25
N PRO A 126 11.24 -16.63 6.94
CA PRO A 126 10.38 -17.14 5.88
C PRO A 126 9.74 -18.49 6.18
N SER A 127 10.50 -19.43 6.76
CA SER A 127 10.00 -20.78 7.08
C SER A 127 8.89 -20.78 8.14
N ILE A 128 8.97 -19.85 9.11
CA ILE A 128 7.94 -19.69 10.14
C ILE A 128 6.67 -19.08 9.54
N LEU A 129 6.84 -18.07 8.66
CA LEU A 129 5.72 -17.43 7.97
C LEU A 129 5.00 -18.41 7.02
N GLU A 130 5.72 -19.35 6.40
CA GLU A 130 5.13 -20.42 5.57
C GLU A 130 4.21 -21.33 6.35
N ASP A 131 4.52 -21.62 7.61
CA ASP A 131 3.66 -22.42 8.50
C ASP A 131 2.44 -21.63 9.02
N LEU A 132 2.65 -20.37 9.39
CA LEU A 132 1.61 -19.51 9.96
C LEU A 132 0.58 -19.03 8.93
N MET A 133 1.02 -18.65 7.73
CA MET A 133 0.17 -18.03 6.71
C MET A 133 -1.09 -18.84 6.38
N PRO A 134 -1.02 -20.15 6.06
CA PRO A 134 -2.22 -20.91 5.71
C PRO A 134 -3.22 -21.04 6.87
N LYS A 135 -2.74 -21.02 8.11
CA LYS A 135 -3.60 -21.06 9.30
C LYS A 135 -4.42 -19.79 9.45
N LEU A 136 -3.76 -18.61 9.30
CA LEU A 136 -4.44 -17.33 9.32
C LEU A 136 -5.36 -17.15 8.12
N GLN A 137 -4.94 -17.55 6.92
CA GLN A 137 -5.77 -17.50 5.71
C GLN A 137 -7.06 -18.32 5.87
N LYS A 138 -6.96 -19.51 6.44
CA LYS A 138 -8.13 -20.35 6.71
C LYS A 138 -9.06 -19.73 7.74
N GLN A 139 -8.50 -19.21 8.84
CA GLN A 139 -9.27 -18.64 9.95
C GLN A 139 -10.01 -17.38 9.54
N TYR A 140 -9.39 -16.52 8.73
CA TYR A 140 -9.92 -15.21 8.32
C TYR A 140 -10.36 -15.17 6.87
N HIS A 141 -10.64 -16.35 6.28
CA HIS A 141 -11.15 -16.44 4.92
C HIS A 141 -12.43 -15.60 4.74
N GLY A 142 -12.48 -14.80 3.70
CA GLY A 142 -13.61 -13.91 3.42
C GLY A 142 -13.64 -12.62 4.25
N LEU A 143 -12.74 -12.43 5.21
CA LEU A 143 -12.68 -11.24 6.07
C LEU A 143 -11.40 -10.41 5.85
N LEU A 144 -10.26 -11.09 5.73
CA LEU A 144 -8.95 -10.47 5.54
C LEU A 144 -8.26 -11.00 4.29
N ASN A 145 -7.43 -10.19 3.70
CA ASN A 145 -6.46 -10.57 2.67
C ASN A 145 -5.10 -10.76 3.35
N ILE A 146 -4.57 -11.99 3.32
CA ILE A 146 -3.33 -12.36 4.00
C ILE A 146 -2.40 -12.99 2.97
N TYR A 147 -1.26 -12.36 2.73
CA TYR A 147 -0.32 -12.78 1.70
C TYR A 147 1.10 -12.33 2.02
N ARG A 148 2.10 -12.93 1.39
CA ARG A 148 3.49 -12.48 1.49
C ARG A 148 3.78 -11.48 0.38
N SER A 149 4.23 -10.27 0.75
CA SER A 149 4.79 -9.29 -0.18
C SER A 149 6.28 -9.55 -0.44
N GLU A 150 6.96 -10.10 0.56
CA GLU A 150 8.33 -10.56 0.52
C GLU A 150 8.43 -11.92 1.24
N PRO A 151 9.47 -12.72 1.04
CA PRO A 151 9.61 -13.99 1.77
C PRO A 151 9.49 -13.85 3.29
N PHE A 152 9.92 -12.73 3.85
CA PHE A 152 10.00 -12.42 5.28
C PHE A 152 8.93 -11.43 5.75
N PHE A 153 7.97 -11.04 4.91
CA PHE A 153 6.87 -10.14 5.23
C PHE A 153 5.51 -10.79 4.94
N LEU A 154 4.74 -11.08 5.98
CA LEU A 154 3.35 -11.51 5.85
C LEU A 154 2.41 -10.34 6.13
N GLU A 155 1.75 -9.86 5.09
CA GLU A 155 0.82 -8.74 5.15
C GLU A 155 -0.58 -9.21 5.55
N ILE A 156 -1.23 -8.44 6.40
CA ILE A 156 -2.62 -8.60 6.80
C ILE A 156 -3.36 -7.32 6.46
N MET A 157 -4.30 -7.42 5.54
CA MET A 157 -5.05 -6.32 4.95
C MET A 157 -6.56 -6.57 5.01
N PRO A 158 -7.40 -5.54 4.98
CA PRO A 158 -8.83 -5.73 4.75
C PRO A 158 -9.08 -6.44 3.42
N GLN A 159 -10.16 -7.20 3.32
CA GLN A 159 -10.55 -7.81 2.04
C GLN A 159 -10.95 -6.79 0.97
N ASN A 160 -10.85 -7.21 -0.30
CA ASN A 160 -11.23 -6.40 -1.45
C ASN A 160 -10.52 -5.03 -1.47
N ILE A 161 -9.23 -5.05 -1.18
CA ILE A 161 -8.32 -3.93 -1.35
C ILE A 161 -7.44 -4.23 -2.55
N ASP A 162 -7.54 -3.38 -3.55
CA ASP A 162 -6.64 -3.24 -4.68
C ASP A 162 -6.61 -1.78 -5.15
N LYS A 163 -5.61 -1.42 -5.91
CA LYS A 163 -5.42 -0.05 -6.37
C LYS A 163 -6.55 0.41 -7.29
N ALA A 164 -7.07 -0.47 -8.17
CA ALA A 164 -8.14 -0.13 -9.10
C ALA A 164 -9.44 0.22 -8.39
N HIS A 165 -9.88 -0.63 -7.45
CA HIS A 165 -11.10 -0.39 -6.69
C HIS A 165 -11.04 0.95 -5.95
N SER A 166 -9.91 1.26 -5.35
CA SER A 166 -9.74 2.50 -4.59
C SER A 166 -9.66 3.72 -5.50
N LEU A 167 -8.99 3.62 -6.65
CA LEU A 167 -8.97 4.66 -7.67
C LEU A 167 -10.35 4.90 -8.25
N GLN A 168 -11.16 3.86 -8.45
CA GLN A 168 -12.57 4.02 -8.85
C GLN A 168 -13.36 4.87 -7.84
N LYS A 169 -13.17 4.63 -6.53
CA LYS A 169 -13.81 5.45 -5.49
C LYS A 169 -13.35 6.90 -5.55
N LEU A 170 -12.04 7.12 -5.75
CA LEU A 170 -11.49 8.46 -5.91
C LEU A 170 -12.09 9.15 -7.15
N LEU A 171 -12.01 8.53 -8.32
CA LEU A 171 -12.54 9.10 -9.56
C LEU A 171 -14.01 9.49 -9.42
N ASN A 172 -14.84 8.60 -8.89
CA ASN A 172 -16.26 8.89 -8.64
C ASN A 172 -16.45 10.11 -7.71
N SER A 173 -15.59 10.27 -6.70
CA SER A 173 -15.68 11.38 -5.74
C SER A 173 -15.34 12.75 -6.35
N ILE A 174 -14.61 12.76 -7.47
CA ILE A 174 -14.21 13.99 -8.19
C ILE A 174 -14.88 14.12 -9.56
N GLY A 175 -15.88 13.27 -9.85
CA GLY A 175 -16.67 13.33 -11.09
C GLY A 175 -15.94 12.87 -12.35
N LEU A 176 -14.94 12.00 -12.21
CA LEU A 176 -14.16 11.43 -13.31
C LEU A 176 -14.45 9.93 -13.48
N THR A 177 -14.06 9.38 -14.63
CA THR A 177 -14.15 7.95 -14.96
C THR A 177 -12.76 7.38 -15.30
N ALA A 178 -12.67 6.06 -15.43
CA ALA A 178 -11.45 5.38 -15.84
C ALA A 178 -10.89 5.91 -17.16
N ASP A 179 -11.75 6.30 -18.11
CA ASP A 179 -11.34 6.86 -19.42
C ASP A 179 -10.50 8.15 -19.31
N SER A 180 -10.62 8.83 -18.16
CA SER A 180 -9.85 10.06 -17.87
C SER A 180 -8.54 9.78 -17.13
N MET A 181 -8.21 8.50 -16.90
CA MET A 181 -7.08 8.08 -16.06
C MET A 181 -5.95 7.50 -16.89
N ILE A 182 -4.74 7.98 -16.66
CA ILE A 182 -3.49 7.35 -17.09
C ILE A 182 -2.84 6.76 -15.85
N CYS A 183 -2.52 5.47 -15.88
CA CYS A 183 -1.77 4.79 -14.82
C CYS A 183 -0.41 4.35 -15.31
N CYS A 184 0.61 4.54 -14.47
CA CYS A 184 1.95 3.96 -14.69
C CYS A 184 2.28 3.04 -13.51
N GLY A 185 2.85 1.88 -13.78
CA GLY A 185 3.23 0.92 -12.75
C GLY A 185 4.23 -0.12 -13.23
N ASP A 186 4.80 -0.89 -12.30
CA ASP A 186 5.82 -1.91 -12.60
C ASP A 186 5.63 -3.22 -11.82
N GLY A 187 4.91 -3.20 -10.70
CA GLY A 187 4.73 -4.33 -9.81
C GLY A 187 3.40 -5.08 -9.97
N PHE A 188 3.32 -6.28 -9.41
CA PHE A 188 2.09 -7.08 -9.41
C PHE A 188 0.90 -6.36 -8.79
N ASN A 189 1.14 -5.51 -7.78
CA ASN A 189 0.11 -4.72 -7.13
C ASN A 189 -0.40 -3.54 -7.98
N ASP A 190 0.22 -3.28 -9.14
CA ASP A 190 -0.21 -2.26 -10.09
C ASP A 190 -1.11 -2.83 -11.19
N LEU A 191 -1.10 -4.16 -11.37
CA LEU A 191 -1.79 -4.83 -12.46
C LEU A 191 -3.25 -4.39 -12.58
N SER A 192 -4.00 -4.44 -11.47
CA SER A 192 -5.43 -4.09 -11.48
C SER A 192 -5.67 -2.63 -11.88
N MET A 193 -4.81 -1.68 -11.47
CA MET A 193 -5.00 -0.27 -11.87
C MET A 193 -4.60 -0.03 -13.33
N ILE A 194 -3.63 -0.77 -13.86
CA ILE A 194 -3.22 -0.69 -15.27
C ILE A 194 -4.36 -1.21 -16.17
N GLU A 195 -4.94 -2.37 -15.84
CA GLU A 195 -6.09 -2.93 -16.56
C GLU A 195 -7.36 -2.06 -16.46
N TYR A 196 -7.52 -1.33 -15.36
CA TYR A 196 -8.69 -0.48 -15.12
C TYR A 196 -8.61 0.89 -15.81
N ALA A 197 -7.43 1.42 -16.05
CA ALA A 197 -7.22 2.77 -16.58
C ALA A 197 -7.68 2.91 -18.05
N GLY A 198 -8.05 4.12 -18.43
CA GLY A 198 -8.27 4.46 -19.86
C GLY A 198 -6.97 4.39 -20.68
N LEU A 199 -5.81 4.56 -20.04
CA LEU A 199 -4.50 4.24 -20.59
C LEU A 199 -3.64 3.62 -19.47
N GLY A 200 -3.46 2.32 -19.54
CA GLY A 200 -2.57 1.55 -18.68
C GLY A 200 -1.15 1.50 -19.23
N VAL A 201 -0.18 1.95 -18.47
CA VAL A 201 1.22 2.05 -18.89
C VAL A 201 2.10 1.19 -17.99
N ALA A 202 2.82 0.24 -18.58
CA ALA A 202 3.88 -0.49 -17.88
C ALA A 202 5.23 0.23 -18.03
N MET A 203 6.00 0.29 -16.95
CA MET A 203 7.40 0.70 -17.02
C MET A 203 8.23 -0.38 -17.73
N GLU A 204 9.36 -0.01 -18.36
CA GLU A 204 10.19 -1.00 -19.04
C GLU A 204 10.79 -2.04 -18.05
N ASN A 205 11.06 -1.62 -16.83
CA ASN A 205 11.50 -2.52 -15.75
C ASN A 205 10.36 -3.33 -15.09
N ALA A 206 9.10 -3.21 -15.60
CA ALA A 206 7.94 -3.88 -15.02
C ALA A 206 8.01 -5.41 -15.17
N GLN A 207 7.29 -6.10 -14.28
CA GLN A 207 7.09 -7.55 -14.35
C GLN A 207 6.43 -7.94 -15.68
N PRO A 208 6.79 -9.12 -16.27
CA PRO A 208 6.26 -9.53 -17.59
C PRO A 208 4.73 -9.47 -17.70
N VAL A 209 4.00 -9.95 -16.68
CA VAL A 209 2.54 -9.93 -16.66
C VAL A 209 1.96 -8.51 -16.68
N VAL A 210 2.65 -7.56 -16.08
CA VAL A 210 2.25 -6.13 -16.07
C VAL A 210 2.42 -5.52 -17.46
N LYS A 211 3.51 -5.87 -18.15
CA LYS A 211 3.75 -5.44 -19.54
C LYS A 211 2.73 -6.04 -20.52
N GLU A 212 2.35 -7.30 -20.31
CA GLU A 212 1.35 -8.00 -21.14
C GLU A 212 -0.05 -7.40 -21.01
N SER A 213 -0.37 -6.82 -19.85
CA SER A 213 -1.68 -6.22 -19.56
C SER A 213 -1.76 -4.72 -19.87
N ALA A 214 -0.65 -4.08 -20.20
CA ALA A 214 -0.61 -2.64 -20.44
C ALA A 214 -0.92 -2.28 -21.89
N ASP A 215 -1.57 -1.13 -22.09
CA ASP A 215 -1.80 -0.55 -23.42
C ASP A 215 -0.53 0.01 -24.04
N PHE A 216 0.42 0.45 -23.19
CA PHE A 216 1.67 1.06 -23.63
C PHE A 216 2.81 0.68 -22.67
N ILE A 217 4.00 0.42 -23.22
CA ILE A 217 5.24 0.23 -22.45
C ILE A 217 6.08 1.48 -22.60
N THR A 218 6.32 2.19 -21.50
CA THR A 218 7.19 3.36 -21.48
C THR A 218 8.63 2.96 -21.17
N LYS A 219 9.52 3.94 -21.00
CA LYS A 219 10.91 3.72 -20.59
C LYS A 219 11.00 3.24 -19.13
N SER A 220 12.19 2.79 -18.73
CA SER A 220 12.46 2.36 -17.36
C SER A 220 12.38 3.52 -16.36
N ASN A 221 12.38 3.17 -15.06
CA ASN A 221 12.50 4.15 -13.99
C ASN A 221 13.82 4.95 -14.03
N ASP A 222 14.88 4.38 -14.60
CA ASP A 222 16.20 5.01 -14.74
C ASP A 222 16.32 5.89 -15.99
N GLU A 223 15.29 5.88 -16.86
CA GLU A 223 15.26 6.61 -18.14
C GLU A 223 14.09 7.60 -18.24
N ASP A 224 13.63 8.12 -17.12
CA ASP A 224 12.54 9.09 -17.04
C ASP A 224 11.21 8.60 -17.68
N GLY A 225 10.86 7.32 -17.49
CA GLY A 225 9.68 6.69 -18.11
C GLY A 225 8.37 7.42 -17.82
N ILE A 226 8.16 7.95 -16.62
CA ILE A 226 6.98 8.77 -16.28
C ILE A 226 6.98 10.09 -17.06
N LEU A 227 8.12 10.77 -17.13
CA LEU A 227 8.24 12.01 -17.91
C LEU A 227 7.98 11.75 -19.40
N HIS A 228 8.40 10.60 -19.93
CA HIS A 228 8.09 10.20 -21.29
C HIS A 228 6.57 10.11 -21.53
N VAL A 229 5.82 9.48 -20.65
CA VAL A 229 4.34 9.42 -20.72
C VAL A 229 3.71 10.80 -20.64
N VAL A 230 4.14 11.64 -19.71
CA VAL A 230 3.66 13.03 -19.57
C VAL A 230 3.88 13.81 -20.86
N ASN A 231 5.04 13.64 -21.51
CA ASN A 231 5.37 14.33 -22.74
C ASN A 231 4.53 13.88 -23.95
N LEU A 232 4.11 12.59 -23.97
CA LEU A 232 3.32 12.04 -25.07
C LEU A 232 1.82 12.34 -24.93
N TYR A 233 1.28 12.26 -23.73
CA TYR A 233 -0.17 12.21 -23.51
C TYR A 233 -0.75 13.38 -22.69
N MET A 234 0.09 14.22 -22.05
CA MET A 234 -0.37 15.26 -21.15
C MET A 234 0.09 16.69 -21.52
N ARG A 235 0.81 16.85 -22.64
CA ARG A 235 1.14 18.16 -23.18
C ARG A 235 -0.01 18.62 -24.08
N ASP A 236 -0.72 19.63 -23.63
CA ASP A 236 -1.58 20.53 -24.44
C ASP A 236 -0.88 21.89 -24.58
#